data_0de94e80eb9f19ae84fda56f24629c88
#
_entry.id   0de94e80eb9f19ae84fda56f24629c88
#
_cell.length_a   1.000
_cell.length_b   1.000
_cell.length_c   1.000
_cell.angle_alpha   90.00
_cell.angle_beta   90.00
_cell.angle_gamma   90.00
#
_symmetry.space_group_name_H-M   'P 1'
#
loop_
_entity.id
_entity.type
_entity.pdbx_description
1 polymer ?
#
loop_
_entity_poly.entity_id
_entity_poly.type
_entity_poly.pdbx_seq_one_letter_code
_entity_poly.pdbx_strand_id
1 'polypeptide(L)'
;MRWVKLIALLFLWAGFFVFFALVHLWISMLGLPNRWQIVNRLTQTFAFLIRTILNIKVTVVGDVGQVEKGGCLIISNHFSYVDGFVLISIFPMGFITYGEVKKWPVIGQWMALIGTIFINRERKNQVSLLVLEISRKLKEKANILLFPEGDSTNCERMLSFQTAPLAAPLRTRSIIVPVTLAYRCVDDKPVSKGNRDLIYFYGDMDFLPHFW
;
A
#
# COMPACT_ATOMS: atom_id res chain seq x y z
N MET A 1 -25.19 13.34 -1.56
CA MET A 1 -23.73 13.41 -1.65
C MET A 1 -23.03 12.04 -1.68
N ARG A 2 -23.41 11.03 -0.86
CA ARG A 2 -22.76 9.69 -0.84
C ARG A 2 -22.81 8.97 -2.20
N TRP A 3 -23.97 8.88 -2.82
CA TRP A 3 -24.16 8.21 -4.12
C TRP A 3 -23.33 8.83 -5.25
N VAL A 4 -23.21 10.17 -5.28
CA VAL A 4 -22.38 10.85 -6.28
C VAL A 4 -20.90 10.49 -6.11
N LYS A 5 -20.41 10.47 -4.88
CA LYS A 5 -19.04 10.02 -4.59
C LYS A 5 -18.83 8.56 -4.98
N LEU A 6 -19.77 7.68 -4.67
CA LEU A 6 -19.69 6.26 -5.03
C LEU A 6 -19.65 6.07 -6.55
N ILE A 7 -20.55 6.74 -7.28
CA ILE A 7 -20.57 6.68 -8.75
C ILE A 7 -19.26 7.21 -9.34
N ALA A 8 -18.77 8.35 -8.84
CA ALA A 8 -17.49 8.92 -9.27
C ALA A 8 -16.32 7.95 -9.00
N LEU A 9 -16.29 7.30 -7.85
CA LEU A 9 -15.28 6.30 -7.50
C LEU A 9 -15.34 5.07 -8.42
N LEU A 10 -16.54 4.57 -8.74
CA LEU A 10 -16.72 3.43 -9.63
C LEU A 10 -16.25 3.76 -11.07
N PHE A 11 -16.61 4.94 -11.61
CA PHE A 11 -16.14 5.38 -12.92
C PHE A 11 -14.62 5.59 -12.95
N LEU A 12 -14.08 6.26 -11.94
CA LEU A 12 -12.63 6.46 -11.79
C LEU A 12 -11.91 5.11 -11.73
N TRP A 13 -12.46 4.18 -10.99
CA TRP A 13 -11.92 2.83 -10.81
C TRP A 13 -11.93 2.03 -12.12
N ALA A 14 -13.07 2.00 -12.84
CA ALA A 14 -13.18 1.29 -14.10
C ALA A 14 -12.25 1.91 -15.18
N GLY A 15 -12.24 3.21 -15.30
CA GLY A 15 -11.37 3.93 -16.24
C GLY A 15 -9.89 3.70 -15.93
N PHE A 16 -9.51 3.77 -14.64
CA PHE A 16 -8.15 3.50 -14.21
C PHE A 16 -7.74 2.05 -14.49
N PHE A 17 -8.62 1.08 -14.22
CA PHE A 17 -8.30 -0.33 -14.45
C PHE A 17 -7.99 -0.60 -15.92
N VAL A 18 -8.83 -0.10 -16.84
CA VAL A 18 -8.61 -0.27 -18.28
C VAL A 18 -7.33 0.44 -18.73
N PHE A 19 -7.18 1.72 -18.35
CA PHE A 19 -5.98 2.49 -18.67
C PHE A 19 -4.71 1.81 -18.15
N PHE A 20 -4.74 1.36 -16.91
CA PHE A 20 -3.60 0.72 -16.25
C PHE A 20 -3.24 -0.62 -16.90
N ALA A 21 -4.23 -1.43 -17.28
CA ALA A 21 -3.99 -2.67 -17.99
C ALA A 21 -3.32 -2.43 -19.35
N LEU A 22 -3.77 -1.41 -20.11
CA LEU A 22 -3.16 -1.01 -21.37
C LEU A 22 -1.72 -0.51 -21.19
N VAL A 23 -1.48 0.35 -20.22
CA VAL A 23 -0.13 0.84 -19.90
C VAL A 23 0.77 -0.30 -19.47
N HIS A 24 0.30 -1.21 -18.62
CA HIS A 24 1.08 -2.37 -18.17
C HIS A 24 1.44 -3.28 -19.34
N LEU A 25 0.50 -3.53 -20.26
CA LEU A 25 0.75 -4.30 -21.48
C LEU A 25 1.84 -3.61 -22.32
N TRP A 26 1.70 -2.31 -22.55
CA TRP A 26 2.65 -1.52 -23.36
C TRP A 26 4.06 -1.50 -22.75
N ILE A 27 4.18 -1.24 -21.44
CA ILE A 27 5.46 -1.28 -20.71
C ILE A 27 6.10 -2.68 -20.78
N SER A 28 5.28 -3.72 -20.68
CA SER A 28 5.75 -5.11 -20.77
C SER A 28 6.27 -5.45 -22.17
N MET A 29 5.62 -4.95 -23.22
CA MET A 29 6.07 -5.12 -24.61
C MET A 29 7.38 -4.39 -24.89
N LEU A 30 7.59 -3.21 -24.30
CA LEU A 30 8.81 -2.41 -24.50
C LEU A 30 9.99 -2.89 -23.64
N GLY A 31 9.79 -3.79 -22.68
CA GLY A 31 10.85 -4.30 -21.80
C GLY A 31 11.55 -3.20 -20.97
N LEU A 32 10.83 -2.15 -20.58
CA LEU A 32 11.42 -0.99 -19.91
C LEU A 32 12.05 -1.36 -18.56
N PRO A 33 13.33 -0.98 -18.32
CA PRO A 33 14.04 -1.33 -17.08
C PRO A 33 13.42 -0.72 -15.82
N ASN A 34 12.75 0.43 -15.94
CA ASN A 34 12.15 1.18 -14.82
C ASN A 34 10.63 0.98 -14.72
N ARG A 35 10.11 -0.15 -15.21
CA ARG A 35 8.65 -0.42 -15.26
C ARG A 35 7.95 -0.18 -13.92
N TRP A 36 8.53 -0.61 -12.81
CA TRP A 36 7.90 -0.46 -11.49
C TRP A 36 7.86 0.97 -10.98
N GLN A 37 8.84 1.81 -11.36
CA GLN A 37 8.76 3.24 -11.05
C GLN A 37 7.60 3.91 -11.77
N ILE A 38 7.40 3.59 -13.06
CA ILE A 38 6.27 4.12 -13.85
C ILE A 38 4.95 3.65 -13.25
N VAL A 39 4.82 2.33 -13.01
CA VAL A 39 3.64 1.72 -12.40
C VAL A 39 3.32 2.37 -11.05
N ASN A 40 4.30 2.51 -10.17
CA ASN A 40 4.09 3.09 -8.83
C ASN A 40 3.70 4.58 -8.90
N ARG A 41 4.24 5.36 -9.85
CA ARG A 41 3.85 6.75 -10.05
C ARG A 41 2.41 6.89 -10.54
N LEU A 42 1.99 6.05 -11.48
CA LEU A 42 0.60 6.01 -11.93
C LEU A 42 -0.35 5.62 -10.79
N THR A 43 0.05 4.62 -10.00
CA THR A 43 -0.71 4.20 -8.81
C THR A 43 -0.80 5.32 -7.78
N GLN A 44 0.28 6.06 -7.56
CA GLN A 44 0.30 7.24 -6.69
C GLN A 44 -0.72 8.28 -7.15
N THR A 45 -0.74 8.61 -8.44
CA THR A 45 -1.69 9.58 -9.00
C THR A 45 -3.12 9.14 -8.76
N PHE A 46 -3.42 7.86 -8.99
CA PHE A 46 -4.75 7.31 -8.74
C PHE A 46 -5.14 7.35 -7.26
N ALA A 47 -4.25 6.93 -6.37
CA ALA A 47 -4.48 7.00 -4.92
C ALA A 47 -4.66 8.45 -4.44
N PHE A 48 -3.94 9.41 -5.03
CA PHE A 48 -4.13 10.83 -4.74
C PHE A 48 -5.55 11.30 -5.13
N LEU A 49 -6.05 10.89 -6.30
CA LEU A 49 -7.42 11.23 -6.73
C LEU A 49 -8.47 10.63 -5.79
N ILE A 50 -8.34 9.35 -5.43
CA ILE A 50 -9.23 8.69 -4.46
C ILE A 50 -9.20 9.44 -3.12
N ARG A 51 -8.00 9.73 -2.59
CA ARG A 51 -7.83 10.47 -1.35
C ARG A 51 -8.55 11.82 -1.38
N THR A 52 -8.45 12.54 -2.50
CA THR A 52 -9.11 13.83 -2.69
C THR A 52 -10.63 13.70 -2.70
N ILE A 53 -11.18 12.69 -3.41
CA ILE A 53 -12.62 12.41 -3.43
C ILE A 53 -13.14 12.04 -2.04
N LEU A 54 -12.37 11.27 -1.29
CA LEU A 54 -12.69 10.88 0.08
C LEU A 54 -12.47 12.01 1.11
N ASN A 55 -11.91 13.16 0.67
CA ASN A 55 -11.59 14.31 1.53
C ASN A 55 -10.62 13.97 2.67
N ILE A 56 -9.64 13.09 2.40
CA ILE A 56 -8.60 12.72 3.36
C ILE A 56 -7.45 13.73 3.25
N LYS A 57 -7.29 14.57 4.29
CA LYS A 57 -6.20 15.56 4.40
C LYS A 57 -4.97 14.89 5.00
N VAL A 58 -3.81 15.09 4.38
CA VAL A 58 -2.55 14.52 4.84
C VAL A 58 -1.50 15.61 4.98
N THR A 59 -0.81 15.62 6.10
CA THR A 59 0.38 16.45 6.34
C THR A 59 1.59 15.54 6.45
N VAL A 60 2.61 15.79 5.64
CA VAL A 60 3.87 15.05 5.68
C VAL A 60 4.87 15.88 6.50
N VAL A 61 5.53 15.24 7.45
CA VAL A 61 6.58 15.84 8.28
C VAL A 61 7.85 15.00 8.14
N GLY A 62 8.95 15.63 7.79
CA GLY A 62 10.25 14.96 7.60
C GLY A 62 10.78 15.04 6.18
N ASP A 63 11.96 14.45 5.96
CA ASP A 63 12.61 14.42 4.64
C ASP A 63 12.14 13.23 3.83
N VAL A 64 11.59 13.50 2.65
CA VAL A 64 11.09 12.50 1.71
C VAL A 64 12.06 12.21 0.54
N GLY A 65 13.16 12.95 0.43
CA GLY A 65 14.06 12.92 -0.71
C GLY A 65 14.64 11.54 -1.05
N GLN A 66 14.80 10.66 -0.06
CA GLN A 66 15.28 9.30 -0.31
C GLN A 66 14.22 8.43 -0.99
N VAL A 67 12.95 8.59 -0.60
CA VAL A 67 11.83 7.85 -1.19
C VAL A 67 11.61 8.25 -2.65
N GLU A 68 11.82 9.52 -2.97
CA GLU A 68 11.70 10.04 -4.33
C GLU A 68 12.74 9.45 -5.30
N LYS A 69 13.94 9.13 -4.80
CA LYS A 69 15.00 8.46 -5.58
C LYS A 69 14.65 7.02 -5.95
N GLY A 70 13.75 6.39 -5.20
CA GLY A 70 13.33 5.01 -5.40
C GLY A 70 14.32 3.97 -4.88
N GLY A 71 13.83 2.73 -4.76
CA GLY A 71 14.63 1.60 -4.28
C GLY A 71 14.73 1.52 -2.75
N CYS A 72 13.75 2.06 -2.03
CA CYS A 72 13.66 2.01 -0.57
C CYS A 72 12.68 0.94 -0.09
N LEU A 73 12.99 0.29 1.03
CA LEU A 73 12.00 -0.41 1.83
C LEU A 73 11.41 0.55 2.85
N ILE A 74 10.13 0.86 2.69
CA ILE A 74 9.39 1.72 3.61
C ILE A 74 8.73 0.83 4.65
N ILE A 75 8.94 1.10 5.92
CA ILE A 75 8.31 0.37 7.03
C ILE A 75 7.37 1.32 7.77
N SER A 76 6.16 0.86 8.08
CA SER A 76 5.16 1.68 8.78
C SER A 76 4.36 0.86 9.77
N ASN A 77 3.81 1.52 10.79
CA ASN A 77 2.73 0.99 11.61
C ASN A 77 1.44 0.80 10.78
N HIS A 78 0.53 -0.04 11.27
CA HIS A 78 -0.67 -0.45 10.52
C HIS A 78 -1.92 -0.41 11.40
N PHE A 79 -2.90 0.40 11.00
CA PHE A 79 -4.18 0.56 11.70
C PHE A 79 -5.39 0.17 10.86
N SER A 80 -5.27 0.27 9.51
CA SER A 80 -6.40 0.11 8.61
C SER A 80 -5.96 -0.21 7.19
N TYR A 81 -6.87 -0.81 6.42
CA TYR A 81 -6.68 -0.94 4.96
C TYR A 81 -6.51 0.43 4.26
N VAL A 82 -6.96 1.52 4.89
CA VAL A 82 -6.80 2.90 4.38
C VAL A 82 -5.34 3.34 4.38
N ASP A 83 -4.51 2.82 5.29
CA ASP A 83 -3.09 3.20 5.44
C ASP A 83 -2.32 3.07 4.13
N GLY A 84 -2.53 1.95 3.43
CA GLY A 84 -1.90 1.70 2.15
C GLY A 84 -2.26 2.77 1.11
N PHE A 85 -3.54 3.14 1.00
CA PHE A 85 -3.99 4.19 0.08
C PHE A 85 -3.41 5.56 0.45
N VAL A 86 -3.38 5.90 1.73
CA VAL A 86 -2.80 7.15 2.22
C VAL A 86 -1.31 7.22 1.86
N LEU A 87 -0.54 6.19 2.19
CA LEU A 87 0.90 6.17 1.94
C LEU A 87 1.23 6.18 0.44
N ILE A 88 0.53 5.40 -0.40
CA ILE A 88 0.72 5.45 -1.85
C ILE A 88 0.37 6.81 -2.42
N SER A 89 -0.65 7.50 -1.89
CA SER A 89 -1.01 8.83 -2.39
C SER A 89 0.09 9.87 -2.19
N ILE A 90 1.06 9.58 -1.30
CA ILE A 90 2.19 10.45 -0.98
C ILE A 90 3.45 9.98 -1.70
N PHE A 91 3.71 8.67 -1.70
CA PHE A 91 4.94 8.07 -2.21
C PHE A 91 4.64 7.01 -3.27
N PRO A 92 5.37 7.00 -4.41
CA PRO A 92 5.24 5.94 -5.40
C PRO A 92 5.84 4.64 -4.85
N MET A 93 4.99 3.65 -4.50
CA MET A 93 5.42 2.39 -3.92
C MET A 93 4.51 1.22 -4.29
N GLY A 94 5.05 -0.01 -4.22
CA GLY A 94 4.29 -1.24 -4.22
C GLY A 94 4.09 -1.78 -2.80
N PHE A 95 3.28 -2.82 -2.66
CA PHE A 95 2.94 -3.43 -1.36
C PHE A 95 3.49 -4.83 -1.20
N ILE A 96 3.45 -5.26 0.06
CA ILE A 96 3.48 -6.67 0.45
C ILE A 96 2.15 -6.96 1.14
N THR A 97 1.46 -8.02 0.72
CA THR A 97 0.20 -8.44 1.32
C THR A 97 0.02 -9.96 1.27
N TYR A 98 -0.98 -10.48 1.95
CA TYR A 98 -1.29 -11.90 1.92
C TYR A 98 -1.96 -12.34 0.61
N GLY A 99 -1.71 -13.59 0.23
CA GLY A 99 -2.20 -14.17 -1.03
C GLY A 99 -3.73 -14.27 -1.12
N GLU A 100 -4.43 -14.30 0.02
CA GLU A 100 -5.88 -14.30 0.09
C GLU A 100 -6.48 -13.07 -0.58
N VAL A 101 -5.85 -11.91 -0.43
CA VAL A 101 -6.29 -10.64 -1.05
C VAL A 101 -6.27 -10.73 -2.58
N LYS A 102 -5.40 -11.56 -3.17
CA LYS A 102 -5.37 -11.79 -4.62
C LYS A 102 -6.68 -12.37 -5.16
N LYS A 103 -7.43 -13.09 -4.32
CA LYS A 103 -8.72 -13.69 -4.67
C LYS A 103 -9.88 -12.72 -4.60
N TRP A 104 -9.69 -11.54 -4.02
CA TRP A 104 -10.76 -10.54 -3.91
C TRP A 104 -11.10 -9.99 -5.29
N PRO A 105 -12.40 -10.00 -5.67
CA PRO A 105 -12.82 -9.48 -6.96
C PRO A 105 -12.34 -8.03 -7.13
N VAL A 106 -11.82 -7.72 -8.31
CA VAL A 106 -11.38 -6.39 -8.71
C VAL A 106 -10.14 -5.90 -7.93
N ILE A 107 -10.15 -5.91 -6.60
CA ILE A 107 -9.03 -5.48 -5.74
C ILE A 107 -7.80 -6.37 -5.96
N GLY A 108 -7.97 -7.69 -6.00
CA GLY A 108 -6.87 -8.62 -6.18
C GLY A 108 -6.17 -8.46 -7.53
N GLN A 109 -6.93 -8.27 -8.61
CA GLN A 109 -6.42 -8.03 -9.95
C GLN A 109 -5.67 -6.68 -10.00
N TRP A 110 -6.27 -5.62 -9.40
CA TRP A 110 -5.62 -4.33 -9.31
C TRP A 110 -4.30 -4.39 -8.55
N MET A 111 -4.28 -5.03 -7.39
CA MET A 111 -3.05 -5.20 -6.61
C MET A 111 -1.99 -6.00 -7.37
N ALA A 112 -2.38 -7.00 -8.18
CA ALA A 112 -1.45 -7.72 -9.03
C ALA A 112 -0.85 -6.83 -10.13
N LEU A 113 -1.66 -5.98 -10.77
CA LEU A 113 -1.23 -5.04 -11.79
C LEU A 113 -0.24 -4.00 -11.25
N ILE A 114 -0.44 -3.48 -10.06
CA ILE A 114 0.48 -2.53 -9.43
C ILE A 114 1.76 -3.17 -8.89
N GLY A 115 1.92 -4.47 -9.09
CA GLY A 115 3.14 -5.18 -8.71
C GLY A 115 3.23 -5.51 -7.23
N THR A 116 2.10 -5.70 -6.55
CA THR A 116 2.07 -6.18 -5.16
C THR A 116 2.78 -7.53 -5.03
N ILE A 117 3.54 -7.69 -3.96
CA ILE A 117 4.15 -8.97 -3.59
C ILE A 117 3.15 -9.72 -2.70
N PHE A 118 2.67 -10.87 -3.19
CA PHE A 118 1.73 -11.71 -2.45
C PHE A 118 2.46 -12.80 -1.66
N ILE A 119 2.20 -12.87 -0.36
CA ILE A 119 2.75 -13.89 0.55
C ILE A 119 1.73 -15.04 0.65
N ASN A 120 2.21 -16.27 0.46
CA ASN A 120 1.41 -17.47 0.74
C ASN A 120 1.89 -18.10 2.05
N ARG A 121 1.10 -18.02 3.13
CA ARG A 121 1.45 -18.53 4.47
C ARG A 121 1.72 -20.05 4.51
N GLU A 122 1.22 -20.80 3.56
CA GLU A 122 1.29 -22.29 3.56
C GLU A 122 2.59 -22.85 2.95
N ARG A 123 3.38 -22.04 2.24
CA ARG A 123 4.59 -22.52 1.54
C ARG A 123 5.82 -22.49 2.46
N LYS A 124 6.48 -23.66 2.62
CA LYS A 124 7.69 -23.79 3.47
C LYS A 124 8.86 -22.86 3.12
N ASN A 125 9.04 -22.49 1.84
CA ASN A 125 10.13 -21.64 1.37
C ASN A 125 9.70 -20.16 1.16
N GLN A 126 8.58 -19.76 1.72
CA GLN A 126 7.96 -18.46 1.49
C GLN A 126 8.87 -17.29 1.85
N VAL A 127 9.58 -17.39 2.96
CA VAL A 127 10.47 -16.32 3.46
C VAL A 127 11.58 -16.02 2.45
N SER A 128 12.25 -17.04 1.94
CA SER A 128 13.33 -16.86 0.96
C SER A 128 12.84 -16.27 -0.36
N LEU A 129 11.67 -16.71 -0.84
CA LEU A 129 11.04 -16.18 -2.04
C LEU A 129 10.62 -14.72 -1.86
N LEU A 130 10.06 -14.38 -0.70
CA LEU A 130 9.69 -13.01 -0.35
C LEU A 130 10.92 -12.08 -0.38
N VAL A 131 12.00 -12.48 0.30
CA VAL A 131 13.25 -11.71 0.33
C VAL A 131 13.83 -11.52 -1.07
N LEU A 132 13.78 -12.57 -1.91
CA LEU A 132 14.22 -12.49 -3.32
C LEU A 132 13.38 -11.50 -4.11
N GLU A 133 12.06 -11.57 -4.01
CA GLU A 133 11.15 -10.70 -4.78
C GLU A 133 11.28 -9.23 -4.34
N ILE A 134 11.36 -8.96 -3.03
CA ILE A 134 11.63 -7.62 -2.52
C ILE A 134 12.98 -7.13 -3.07
N SER A 135 14.05 -7.96 -2.97
CA SER A 135 15.38 -7.60 -3.43
C SER A 135 15.40 -7.26 -4.93
N ARG A 136 14.67 -8.02 -5.76
CA ARG A 136 14.53 -7.78 -7.19
C ARG A 136 13.92 -6.40 -7.45
N LYS A 137 12.80 -6.09 -6.79
CA LYS A 137 12.10 -4.81 -6.96
C LYS A 137 12.92 -3.63 -6.46
N LEU A 138 13.62 -3.76 -5.34
CA LEU A 138 14.51 -2.71 -4.83
C LEU A 138 15.65 -2.40 -5.82
N LYS A 139 16.25 -3.43 -6.45
CA LYS A 139 17.25 -3.24 -7.52
C LYS A 139 16.66 -2.55 -8.75
N GLU A 140 15.42 -2.80 -9.08
CA GLU A 140 14.67 -2.12 -10.15
C GLU A 140 14.19 -0.71 -9.73
N LYS A 141 14.71 -0.17 -8.62
CA LYS A 141 14.37 1.16 -8.07
C LYS A 141 12.91 1.34 -7.68
N ALA A 142 12.16 0.26 -7.47
CA ALA A 142 10.83 0.33 -6.88
C ALA A 142 10.92 0.52 -5.37
N ASN A 143 10.10 1.39 -4.80
CA ASN A 143 9.86 1.44 -3.36
C ASN A 143 8.85 0.35 -2.98
N ILE A 144 9.05 -0.26 -1.82
CA ILE A 144 8.17 -1.30 -1.29
C ILE A 144 7.73 -0.92 0.11
N LEU A 145 6.41 -0.96 0.35
CA LEU A 145 5.83 -0.77 1.68
C LEU A 145 5.70 -2.12 2.39
N LEU A 146 6.18 -2.15 3.61
CA LEU A 146 6.05 -3.24 4.54
C LEU A 146 5.41 -2.74 5.83
N PHE A 147 4.36 -3.42 6.28
CA PHE A 147 3.86 -3.31 7.63
C PHE A 147 4.48 -4.46 8.44
N PRO A 148 5.51 -4.21 9.25
CA PRO A 148 6.29 -5.29 9.87
C PRO A 148 5.50 -6.07 10.93
N GLU A 149 4.43 -5.52 11.46
CA GLU A 149 3.52 -6.20 12.39
C GLU A 149 2.70 -7.30 11.71
N GLY A 150 2.53 -7.24 10.40
CA GLY A 150 1.81 -8.23 9.59
C GLY A 150 0.30 -8.10 9.61
N ASP A 151 -0.28 -7.55 10.65
CA ASP A 151 -1.70 -7.25 10.80
C ASP A 151 -1.92 -5.83 11.32
N SER A 152 -3.12 -5.29 11.09
CA SER A 152 -3.52 -3.99 11.63
C SER A 152 -3.97 -4.12 13.10
N THR A 153 -3.75 -3.06 13.87
CA THR A 153 -4.04 -3.02 15.31
C THR A 153 -4.79 -1.77 15.72
N ASN A 154 -5.36 -1.81 16.92
CA ASN A 154 -6.00 -0.65 17.55
C ASN A 154 -5.03 0.27 18.29
N CYS A 155 -3.73 0.11 18.10
CA CYS A 155 -2.68 0.88 18.78
C CYS A 155 -2.53 0.68 20.30
N GLU A 156 -3.26 -0.23 20.92
CA GLU A 156 -3.12 -0.48 22.38
C GLU A 156 -1.90 -1.36 22.69
N ARG A 157 -1.45 -2.11 21.69
CA ARG A 157 -0.24 -2.94 21.78
C ARG A 157 0.43 -3.01 20.42
N MET A 158 1.75 -3.12 20.42
CA MET A 158 2.54 -3.42 19.24
C MET A 158 2.64 -4.93 19.06
N LEU A 159 2.45 -5.42 17.84
CA LEU A 159 2.67 -6.83 17.51
C LEU A 159 4.16 -7.10 17.25
N SER A 160 4.54 -8.37 17.33
CA SER A 160 5.91 -8.79 17.03
C SER A 160 6.25 -8.55 15.56
N PHE A 161 7.38 -7.91 15.30
CA PHE A 161 7.82 -7.59 13.94
C PHE A 161 8.25 -8.84 13.17
N GLN A 162 7.76 -8.96 11.97
CA GLN A 162 8.23 -9.92 10.96
C GLN A 162 9.56 -9.41 10.39
N THR A 163 10.68 -9.86 10.93
CA THR A 163 12.01 -9.34 10.58
C THR A 163 12.59 -9.89 9.29
N ALA A 164 12.10 -11.04 8.83
CA ALA A 164 12.64 -11.71 7.65
C ALA A 164 12.69 -10.85 6.37
N PRO A 165 11.67 -10.02 6.04
CA PRO A 165 11.72 -9.12 4.88
C PRO A 165 12.84 -8.09 4.94
N LEU A 166 13.33 -7.74 6.14
CA LEU A 166 14.43 -6.77 6.33
C LEU A 166 15.78 -7.30 5.80
N ALA A 167 15.89 -8.60 5.52
CA ALA A 167 17.06 -9.14 4.85
C ALA A 167 17.22 -8.65 3.39
N ALA A 168 16.13 -8.23 2.74
CA ALA A 168 16.18 -7.77 1.35
C ALA A 168 16.99 -6.47 1.17
N PRO A 169 16.73 -5.38 1.93
CA PRO A 169 17.53 -4.16 1.83
C PRO A 169 19.00 -4.39 2.24
N LEU A 170 19.28 -5.29 3.18
CA LEU A 170 20.66 -5.64 3.49
C LEU A 170 21.39 -6.27 2.29
N ARG A 171 20.73 -7.18 1.57
CA ARG A 171 21.28 -7.83 0.36
C ARG A 171 21.48 -6.88 -0.81
N THR A 172 20.64 -5.86 -0.92
CA THR A 172 20.64 -4.91 -2.04
C THR A 172 21.35 -3.61 -1.72
N ARG A 173 21.77 -3.40 -0.48
CA ARG A 173 22.28 -2.12 0.05
C ARG A 173 21.28 -0.99 -0.16
N SER A 174 19.99 -1.31 -0.05
CA SER A 174 18.90 -0.35 -0.13
C SER A 174 18.63 0.29 1.22
N ILE A 175 18.06 1.49 1.19
CA ILE A 175 17.72 2.25 2.39
C ILE A 175 16.40 1.72 2.97
N ILE A 176 16.31 1.64 4.30
CA ILE A 176 15.07 1.46 5.04
C ILE A 176 14.60 2.83 5.50
N VAL A 177 13.36 3.17 5.16
CA VAL A 177 12.74 4.44 5.55
C VAL A 177 11.61 4.15 6.54
N PRO A 178 11.78 4.46 7.83
CA PRO A 178 10.69 4.37 8.79
C PRO A 178 9.71 5.52 8.59
N VAL A 179 8.43 5.18 8.56
CA VAL A 179 7.32 6.13 8.46
C VAL A 179 6.33 5.86 9.57
N THR A 180 5.85 6.90 10.24
CA THR A 180 4.80 6.76 11.24
C THR A 180 3.52 7.41 10.74
N LEU A 181 2.45 6.62 10.67
CA LEU A 181 1.10 7.12 10.46
C LEU A 181 0.47 7.53 11.78
N ALA A 182 -0.22 8.65 11.77
CA ALA A 182 -1.03 9.11 12.90
C ALA A 182 -2.33 9.74 12.39
N TYR A 183 -3.44 9.11 12.69
CA TYR A 183 -4.77 9.69 12.44
C TYR A 183 -5.10 10.70 13.54
N ARG A 184 -5.25 11.96 13.16
CA ARG A 184 -5.50 13.06 14.12
C ARG A 184 -6.96 13.39 14.30
N CYS A 185 -7.72 13.36 13.21
CA CYS A 185 -9.14 13.71 13.21
C CYS A 185 -9.95 12.78 12.32
N VAL A 186 -11.19 12.54 12.69
CA VAL A 186 -12.24 11.92 11.88
C VAL A 186 -13.52 12.75 12.03
N ASP A 187 -14.15 13.13 10.90
CA ASP A 187 -15.32 14.02 10.86
C ASP A 187 -15.08 15.32 11.67
N ASP A 188 -13.89 15.94 11.46
CA ASP A 188 -13.41 17.16 12.14
C ASP A 188 -13.32 17.05 13.67
N LYS A 189 -13.39 15.86 14.24
CA LYS A 189 -13.21 15.59 15.67
C LYS A 189 -11.86 14.90 15.91
N PRO A 190 -11.16 15.21 17.00
CA PRO A 190 -9.94 14.48 17.35
C PRO A 190 -10.20 12.98 17.51
N VAL A 191 -9.25 12.16 17.02
CA VAL A 191 -9.33 10.71 17.20
C VAL A 191 -9.22 10.35 18.68
N SER A 192 -10.12 9.51 19.13
CA SER A 192 -10.25 9.03 20.52
C SER A 192 -10.70 7.56 20.53
N LYS A 193 -10.73 6.93 21.70
CA LYS A 193 -11.26 5.56 21.84
C LYS A 193 -12.72 5.42 21.39
N GLY A 194 -13.50 6.50 21.42
CA GLY A 194 -14.92 6.47 21.05
C GLY A 194 -15.20 6.61 19.55
N ASN A 195 -14.22 7.05 18.74
CA ASN A 195 -14.44 7.28 17.31
C ASN A 195 -13.34 6.67 16.41
N ARG A 196 -12.26 6.12 16.98
CA ARG A 196 -11.15 5.55 16.19
C ARG A 196 -11.59 4.40 15.29
N ASP A 197 -12.56 3.60 15.72
CA ASP A 197 -13.09 2.45 14.98
C ASP A 197 -13.88 2.86 13.71
N LEU A 198 -14.07 4.15 13.47
CA LEU A 198 -14.51 4.68 12.16
C LEU A 198 -13.41 4.69 11.11
N ILE A 199 -12.14 4.59 11.53
CA ILE A 199 -10.97 4.58 10.63
C ILE A 199 -10.16 3.30 10.81
N TYR A 200 -9.96 2.85 12.07
CA TYR A 200 -9.15 1.68 12.38
C TYR A 200 -9.93 0.43 12.03
N PHE A 201 -9.25 -0.47 11.34
CA PHE A 201 -9.78 -1.76 10.92
C PHE A 201 -8.85 -2.86 11.41
N TYR A 202 -9.27 -3.65 12.38
CA TYR A 202 -8.43 -4.63 13.06
C TYR A 202 -9.26 -5.81 13.61
N GLY A 203 -8.59 -6.91 13.93
CA GLY A 203 -9.24 -8.11 14.49
C GLY A 203 -10.26 -8.70 13.52
N ASP A 204 -11.43 -9.07 14.07
CA ASP A 204 -12.50 -9.74 13.33
C ASP A 204 -13.55 -8.78 12.76
N MET A 205 -13.18 -7.52 12.52
CA MET A 205 -14.10 -6.53 11.94
C MET A 205 -14.51 -6.94 10.52
N ASP A 206 -15.82 -6.84 10.22
CA ASP A 206 -16.33 -7.06 8.87
C ASP A 206 -16.00 -5.87 7.95
N PHE A 207 -15.38 -6.17 6.81
CA PHE A 207 -14.95 -5.14 5.86
C PHE A 207 -16.10 -4.30 5.29
N LEU A 208 -17.18 -4.93 4.84
CA LEU A 208 -18.28 -4.21 4.17
C LEU A 208 -18.99 -3.23 5.09
N PRO A 209 -19.40 -3.59 6.34
CA PRO A 209 -19.98 -2.63 7.28
C PRO A 209 -19.02 -1.48 7.63
N HIS A 210 -17.74 -1.79 7.80
CA HIS A 210 -16.73 -0.76 8.13
C HIS A 210 -16.47 0.20 6.98
N PHE A 211 -16.46 -0.27 5.74
CA PHE A 211 -16.23 0.55 4.56
C PHE A 211 -17.40 1.50 4.24
N TRP A 212 -18.64 1.12 4.61
CA TRP A 212 -19.87 1.84 4.29
C TRP A 212 -20.23 2.90 5.33
#